data_04c925a9b80e041b8e348735064104c4
#
_entry.id   04c925a9b80e041b8e348735064104c4
#
_cell.length_a   1.000
_cell.length_b   1.000
_cell.length_c   1.000
_cell.angle_alpha   90.00
_cell.angle_beta   90.00
_cell.angle_gamma   90.00
#
_symmetry.space_group_name_H-M   'P 1'
#
loop_
_entity.id
_entity.type
_entity.pdbx_description
1 polymer ?
#
loop_
_entity_poly.entity_id
_entity_poly.type
_entity_poly.pdbx_seq_one_letter_code
_entity_poly.pdbx_strand_id
1 'polypeptide(L)'
;MTQTELDRQEYLRKILTARVYDVARETPLDEAKRLSLRIGNKVLLKREDTQPVFSFKLRGAFNKMVHLSAEERARGVICASAGNHAQGVALAARRLGCRAVIVMPVTAPALKVEAVRNLGGEVVLVGESFSDAAAHAVKMQLEEGLTFVHPFDDPYVIAGQGTIGMEILRQYQPSDGTRPDAIFVQIGGGGLA
;
A
#
# COMPACT_ATOMS: atom_id res chain seq x y z
N MET A 1 31.58 -0.05 -3.85
CA MET A 1 30.15 -0.06 -3.46
C MET A 1 29.70 -1.51 -3.47
N THR A 2 29.15 -2.01 -2.39
CA THR A 2 28.65 -3.38 -2.28
C THR A 2 27.30 -3.50 -3.03
N GLN A 3 26.87 -4.72 -3.40
CA GLN A 3 25.56 -4.95 -4.01
C GLN A 3 24.43 -4.39 -3.12
N THR A 4 24.54 -4.58 -1.80
CA THR A 4 23.58 -4.06 -0.82
C THR A 4 23.50 -2.53 -0.81
N GLU A 5 24.61 -1.83 -1.02
CA GLU A 5 24.61 -0.36 -1.11
C GLU A 5 23.97 0.13 -2.41
N LEU A 6 24.20 -0.56 -3.53
CA LEU A 6 23.55 -0.30 -4.80
C LEU A 6 22.04 -0.49 -4.69
N ASP A 7 21.59 -1.58 -4.08
CA ASP A 7 20.19 -1.89 -3.87
C ASP A 7 19.50 -0.80 -3.01
N ARG A 8 20.17 -0.36 -1.93
CA ARG A 8 19.66 0.73 -1.05
C ARG A 8 19.53 2.06 -1.81
N GLN A 9 20.53 2.42 -2.63
CA GLN A 9 20.47 3.64 -3.43
C GLN A 9 19.37 3.58 -4.47
N GLU A 10 19.14 2.43 -5.11
CA GLU A 10 18.08 2.24 -6.06
C GLU A 10 16.69 2.38 -5.40
N TYR A 11 16.49 1.77 -4.23
CA TYR A 11 15.25 1.94 -3.47
C TYR A 11 15.04 3.37 -3.02
N LEU A 12 16.06 4.05 -2.52
CA LEU A 12 15.95 5.46 -2.16
C LEU A 12 15.53 6.32 -3.36
N ARG A 13 16.13 6.09 -4.53
CA ARG A 13 15.74 6.79 -5.76
C ARG A 13 14.29 6.52 -6.12
N LYS A 14 13.84 5.26 -6.06
CA LYS A 14 12.45 4.88 -6.32
C LYS A 14 11.48 5.56 -5.33
N ILE A 15 11.85 5.67 -4.05
CA ILE A 15 11.05 6.36 -3.03
C ILE A 15 10.95 7.86 -3.33
N LEU A 16 12.07 8.51 -3.64
CA LEU A 16 12.12 9.93 -3.93
C LEU A 16 11.37 10.33 -5.21
N THR A 17 11.22 9.40 -6.15
CA THR A 17 10.49 9.59 -7.42
C THR A 17 9.11 8.95 -7.42
N ALA A 18 8.67 8.37 -6.29
CA ALA A 18 7.39 7.69 -6.20
C ALA A 18 6.22 8.65 -6.41
N ARG A 19 5.28 8.23 -7.22
CA ARG A 19 4.06 8.98 -7.52
C ARG A 19 2.91 8.48 -6.65
N VAL A 20 2.83 8.98 -5.42
CA VAL A 20 1.78 8.58 -4.47
C VAL A 20 0.74 9.68 -4.24
N TYR A 21 1.14 10.94 -4.36
CA TYR A 21 0.31 12.09 -3.99
C TYR A 21 -0.81 12.42 -4.98
N ASP A 22 -0.90 11.69 -6.07
CA ASP A 22 -2.08 11.73 -6.96
C ASP A 22 -3.33 11.11 -6.28
N VAL A 23 -3.14 10.27 -5.26
CA VAL A 23 -4.21 9.58 -4.51
C VAL A 23 -4.04 9.64 -3.00
N ALA A 24 -2.82 9.69 -2.50
CA ALA A 24 -2.50 9.77 -1.08
C ALA A 24 -2.38 11.22 -0.61
N ARG A 25 -2.56 11.41 0.68
CA ARG A 25 -2.25 12.67 1.38
C ARG A 25 -0.97 12.52 2.17
N GLU A 26 -0.22 13.59 2.34
CA GLU A 26 0.76 13.66 3.41
C GLU A 26 0.00 13.68 4.74
N THR A 27 0.10 12.59 5.49
CA THR A 27 -0.64 12.46 6.75
C THR A 27 0.11 13.12 7.89
N PRO A 28 -0.57 13.62 8.93
CA PRO A 28 0.12 14.22 10.06
C PRO A 28 0.93 13.20 10.88
N LEU A 29 1.94 13.70 11.58
CA LEU A 29 2.68 13.00 12.62
C LEU A 29 2.22 13.57 13.98
N ASP A 30 1.18 12.97 14.55
CA ASP A 30 0.48 13.49 15.73
C ASP A 30 1.02 12.91 17.03
N GLU A 31 1.13 13.75 18.07
CA GLU A 31 1.47 13.27 19.40
C GLU A 31 0.28 12.56 20.07
N ALA A 32 0.48 11.31 20.48
CA ALA A 32 -0.44 10.53 21.28
C ALA A 32 -0.34 10.91 22.77
N LYS A 33 -0.79 12.12 23.14
CA LYS A 33 -0.58 12.71 24.47
C LYS A 33 -0.93 11.79 25.65
N ARG A 34 -2.09 11.13 25.60
CA ARG A 34 -2.51 10.20 26.68
C ARG A 34 -1.59 8.99 26.79
N LEU A 35 -1.16 8.43 25.67
CA LEU A 35 -0.24 7.29 25.65
C LEU A 35 1.14 7.74 26.11
N SER A 36 1.62 8.89 25.63
CA SER A 36 2.89 9.47 26.04
C SER A 36 2.98 9.66 27.57
N LEU A 37 1.94 10.24 28.17
CA LEU A 37 1.88 10.40 29.63
C LEU A 37 1.85 9.05 30.37
N ARG A 38 1.11 8.07 29.84
CA ARG A 38 0.97 6.75 30.48
C ARG A 38 2.28 5.97 30.55
N ILE A 39 3.11 6.08 29.52
CA ILE A 39 4.35 5.29 29.41
C ILE A 39 5.60 6.12 29.75
N GLY A 40 5.46 7.41 30.01
CA GLY A 40 6.59 8.32 30.32
C GLY A 40 7.53 8.58 29.15
N ASN A 41 7.05 8.41 27.90
CA ASN A 41 7.81 8.64 26.68
C ASN A 41 6.96 9.38 25.65
N LYS A 42 7.59 10.20 24.81
CA LYS A 42 6.90 10.88 23.72
C LYS A 42 6.57 9.89 22.60
N VAL A 43 5.29 9.66 22.37
CA VAL A 43 4.78 8.78 21.29
C VAL A 43 4.17 9.62 20.19
N LEU A 44 4.64 9.43 18.98
CA LEU A 44 4.11 10.04 17.76
C LEU A 44 3.43 8.98 16.89
N LEU A 45 2.29 9.32 16.33
CA LEU A 45 1.52 8.46 15.44
C LEU A 45 1.55 9.04 14.03
N LYS A 46 2.07 8.28 13.07
CA LYS A 46 1.91 8.57 11.64
C LYS A 46 0.52 8.14 11.21
N ARG A 47 -0.35 9.10 10.91
CA ARG A 47 -1.80 8.92 10.81
C ARG A 47 -2.26 8.40 9.43
N GLU A 48 -1.73 7.25 9.01
CA GLU A 48 -2.15 6.61 7.75
C GLU A 48 -3.60 6.10 7.76
N ASP A 49 -4.22 6.03 8.93
CA ASP A 49 -5.66 5.79 9.11
C ASP A 49 -6.53 6.94 8.54
N THR A 50 -5.98 8.12 8.33
CA THR A 50 -6.69 9.26 7.73
C THR A 50 -6.65 9.30 6.20
N GLN A 51 -5.99 8.35 5.56
CA GLN A 51 -6.00 8.21 4.10
C GLN A 51 -7.43 7.92 3.55
N PRO A 52 -7.71 8.22 2.27
CA PRO A 52 -9.03 7.99 1.67
C PRO A 52 -9.58 6.57 1.80
N VAL A 53 -8.70 5.57 1.92
CA VAL A 53 -9.07 4.16 2.14
C VAL A 53 -8.62 3.66 3.52
N PHE A 54 -8.44 4.58 4.47
CA PHE A 54 -8.11 4.32 5.87
C PHE A 54 -6.84 3.49 6.08
N SER A 55 -5.91 3.53 5.13
CA SER A 55 -4.63 2.82 5.24
C SER A 55 -3.60 3.31 4.23
N PHE A 56 -2.32 3.03 4.50
CA PHE A 56 -1.20 3.36 3.64
C PHE A 56 -1.14 2.56 2.31
N LYS A 57 -1.90 1.48 2.19
CA LYS A 57 -1.81 0.54 1.06
C LYS A 57 -2.07 1.18 -0.30
N LEU A 58 -2.84 2.26 -0.36
CA LEU A 58 -3.07 3.00 -1.60
C LEU A 58 -1.76 3.56 -2.21
N ARG A 59 -0.77 3.91 -1.39
CA ARG A 59 0.52 4.48 -1.84
C ARG A 59 1.25 3.52 -2.76
N GLY A 60 1.54 2.31 -2.28
CA GLY A 60 2.23 1.29 -3.05
C GLY A 60 1.40 0.78 -4.23
N ALA A 61 0.10 0.56 -4.05
CA ALA A 61 -0.77 0.14 -5.13
C ALA A 61 -0.77 1.15 -6.29
N PHE A 62 -0.96 2.43 -6.00
CA PHE A 62 -0.94 3.47 -7.02
C PHE A 62 0.44 3.62 -7.65
N ASN A 63 1.52 3.65 -6.83
CA ASN A 63 2.87 3.79 -7.36
C ASN A 63 3.25 2.64 -8.30
N LYS A 64 2.84 1.41 -8.02
CA LYS A 64 2.98 0.29 -8.96
C LYS A 64 2.21 0.53 -10.24
N MET A 65 0.93 0.86 -10.13
CA MET A 65 0.02 0.90 -11.27
C MET A 65 0.30 2.09 -12.21
N VAL A 66 0.80 3.20 -11.71
CA VAL A 66 1.16 4.36 -12.55
C VAL A 66 2.38 4.09 -13.44
N HIS A 67 3.22 3.12 -13.07
CA HIS A 67 4.39 2.71 -13.85
C HIS A 67 4.10 1.58 -14.86
N LEU A 68 2.86 1.09 -14.92
CA LEU A 68 2.45 0.12 -15.94
C LEU A 68 2.44 0.77 -17.33
N SER A 69 2.75 -0.01 -18.37
CA SER A 69 2.63 0.43 -19.75
C SER A 69 1.16 0.70 -20.13
N ALA A 70 0.94 1.35 -21.24
CA ALA A 70 -0.42 1.59 -21.74
C ALA A 70 -1.15 0.28 -22.03
N GLU A 71 -0.44 -0.72 -22.57
CA GLU A 71 -0.97 -2.04 -22.87
C GLU A 71 -1.32 -2.83 -21.60
N GLU A 72 -0.47 -2.78 -20.56
CA GLU A 72 -0.74 -3.40 -19.26
C GLU A 72 -1.97 -2.78 -18.61
N ARG A 73 -2.08 -1.45 -18.63
CA ARG A 73 -3.27 -0.76 -18.11
C ARG A 73 -4.54 -1.06 -18.89
N ALA A 74 -4.43 -1.19 -20.22
CA ALA A 74 -5.58 -1.53 -21.07
C ALA A 74 -6.10 -2.95 -20.79
N ARG A 75 -5.22 -3.92 -20.51
CA ARG A 75 -5.63 -5.26 -20.08
C ARG A 75 -6.24 -5.25 -18.67
N GLY A 76 -5.77 -4.38 -17.80
CA GLY A 76 -6.21 -4.28 -16.42
C GLY A 76 -5.27 -4.97 -15.42
N VAL A 77 -5.64 -4.86 -14.16
CA VAL A 77 -4.85 -5.39 -13.04
C VAL A 77 -5.66 -6.39 -12.22
N ILE A 78 -4.94 -7.23 -11.47
CA ILE A 78 -5.54 -8.20 -10.55
C ILE A 78 -4.78 -8.22 -9.23
N CYS A 79 -5.48 -8.44 -8.12
CA CYS A 79 -4.86 -8.81 -6.85
C CYS A 79 -5.74 -9.78 -6.06
N ALA A 80 -5.13 -10.48 -5.11
CA ALA A 80 -5.84 -11.27 -4.09
C ALA A 80 -5.76 -10.54 -2.76
N SER A 81 -6.88 -10.04 -2.25
CA SER A 81 -6.94 -9.38 -0.93
C SER A 81 -8.38 -9.08 -0.52
N ALA A 82 -8.73 -9.40 0.72
CA ALA A 82 -10.01 -8.99 1.34
C ALA A 82 -9.84 -7.79 2.30
N GLY A 83 -8.75 -7.03 2.18
CA GLY A 83 -8.41 -5.96 3.12
C GLY A 83 -8.02 -4.65 2.46
N ASN A 84 -7.11 -3.94 3.13
CA ASN A 84 -6.67 -2.60 2.73
C ASN A 84 -6.00 -2.55 1.35
N HIS A 85 -5.31 -3.62 0.95
CA HIS A 85 -4.68 -3.68 -0.37
C HIS A 85 -5.73 -3.70 -1.50
N ALA A 86 -6.81 -4.46 -1.32
CA ALA A 86 -7.94 -4.51 -2.25
C ALA A 86 -8.51 -3.10 -2.53
N GLN A 87 -8.77 -2.34 -1.46
CA GLN A 87 -9.27 -0.96 -1.58
C GLN A 87 -8.23 -0.02 -2.22
N GLY A 88 -6.94 -0.20 -1.89
CA GLY A 88 -5.84 0.56 -2.50
C GLY A 88 -5.75 0.34 -4.01
N VAL A 89 -5.85 -0.91 -4.46
CA VAL A 89 -5.83 -1.27 -5.91
C VAL A 89 -7.07 -0.74 -6.61
N ALA A 90 -8.26 -0.92 -6.03
CA ALA A 90 -9.50 -0.42 -6.62
C ALA A 90 -9.51 1.12 -6.76
N LEU A 91 -9.06 1.84 -5.73
CA LEU A 91 -8.93 3.31 -5.80
C LEU A 91 -7.93 3.73 -6.88
N ALA A 92 -6.77 3.06 -6.94
CA ALA A 92 -5.74 3.35 -7.94
C ALA A 92 -6.26 3.11 -9.37
N ALA A 93 -6.97 2.00 -9.59
CA ALA A 93 -7.57 1.66 -10.87
C ALA A 93 -8.59 2.70 -11.31
N ARG A 94 -9.49 3.10 -10.40
CA ARG A 94 -10.45 4.18 -10.66
C ARG A 94 -9.77 5.48 -11.07
N ARG A 95 -8.68 5.83 -10.39
CA ARG A 95 -7.92 7.07 -10.68
C ARG A 95 -7.22 7.02 -12.04
N LEU A 96 -6.73 5.83 -12.44
CA LEU A 96 -6.01 5.61 -13.68
C LEU A 96 -6.93 5.22 -14.87
N GLY A 97 -8.23 5.03 -14.62
CA GLY A 97 -9.19 4.62 -15.65
C GLY A 97 -8.93 3.21 -16.19
N CYS A 98 -8.45 2.27 -15.34
CA CYS A 98 -8.21 0.89 -15.75
C CYS A 98 -9.08 -0.11 -14.97
N ARG A 99 -9.30 -1.30 -15.54
CA ARG A 99 -10.01 -2.40 -14.91
C ARG A 99 -9.19 -2.95 -13.75
N ALA A 100 -9.84 -3.25 -12.62
CA ALA A 100 -9.22 -3.95 -11.50
C ALA A 100 -10.08 -5.12 -11.03
N VAL A 101 -9.52 -6.33 -11.12
CA VAL A 101 -10.12 -7.56 -10.59
C VAL A 101 -9.55 -7.81 -9.19
N ILE A 102 -10.44 -7.94 -8.22
CA ILE A 102 -10.09 -8.16 -6.82
C ILE A 102 -10.64 -9.50 -6.37
N VAL A 103 -9.76 -10.48 -6.21
CA VAL A 103 -10.14 -11.83 -5.80
C VAL A 103 -10.14 -11.89 -4.27
N MET A 104 -11.27 -12.33 -3.71
CA MET A 104 -11.48 -12.45 -2.27
C MET A 104 -12.05 -13.83 -1.93
N PRO A 105 -11.77 -14.38 -0.74
CA PRO A 105 -12.47 -15.57 -0.28
C PRO A 105 -13.96 -15.27 -0.05
N VAL A 106 -14.82 -16.27 -0.18
CA VAL A 106 -16.27 -16.12 0.08
C VAL A 106 -16.58 -15.75 1.52
N THR A 107 -15.64 -15.99 2.43
CA THR A 107 -15.69 -15.62 3.85
C THR A 107 -15.40 -14.14 4.11
N ALA A 108 -15.06 -13.35 3.08
CA ALA A 108 -14.78 -11.93 3.22
C ALA A 108 -16.02 -11.19 3.75
N PRO A 109 -15.89 -10.30 4.77
CA PRO A 109 -17.01 -9.52 5.27
C PRO A 109 -17.68 -8.68 4.17
N ALA A 110 -19.01 -8.70 4.11
CA ALA A 110 -19.80 -7.96 3.10
C ALA A 110 -19.38 -6.49 3.01
N LEU A 111 -19.14 -5.83 4.14
CA LEU A 111 -18.68 -4.44 4.19
C LEU A 111 -17.40 -4.20 3.37
N LYS A 112 -16.45 -5.15 3.41
CA LYS A 112 -15.19 -5.04 2.66
C LYS A 112 -15.39 -5.28 1.16
N VAL A 113 -16.28 -6.20 0.80
CA VAL A 113 -16.68 -6.46 -0.58
C VAL A 113 -17.33 -5.22 -1.18
N GLU A 114 -18.29 -4.64 -0.47
CA GLU A 114 -18.99 -3.42 -0.88
C GLU A 114 -18.05 -2.21 -0.99
N ALA A 115 -17.11 -2.05 -0.07
CA ALA A 115 -16.12 -0.97 -0.12
C ALA A 115 -15.30 -1.02 -1.41
N VAL A 116 -14.90 -2.22 -1.86
CA VAL A 116 -14.17 -2.38 -3.13
C VAL A 116 -15.06 -2.12 -4.34
N ARG A 117 -16.30 -2.63 -4.33
CA ARG A 117 -17.28 -2.36 -5.41
C ARG A 117 -17.58 -0.87 -5.55
N ASN A 118 -17.75 -0.17 -4.44
CA ASN A 118 -17.98 1.30 -4.42
C ASN A 118 -16.78 2.09 -4.95
N LEU A 119 -15.58 1.51 -4.93
CA LEU A 119 -14.39 2.07 -5.55
C LEU A 119 -14.27 1.71 -7.05
N GLY A 120 -15.19 0.90 -7.59
CA GLY A 120 -15.20 0.46 -8.99
C GLY A 120 -14.41 -0.82 -9.26
N GLY A 121 -13.97 -1.54 -8.20
CA GLY A 121 -13.31 -2.82 -8.36
C GLY A 121 -14.28 -3.95 -8.71
N GLU A 122 -13.89 -4.82 -9.65
CA GLU A 122 -14.59 -6.05 -9.99
C GLU A 122 -14.23 -7.12 -8.96
N VAL A 123 -15.20 -7.51 -8.12
CA VAL A 123 -14.95 -8.48 -7.05
C VAL A 123 -15.31 -9.88 -7.50
N VAL A 124 -14.34 -10.79 -7.42
CA VAL A 124 -14.50 -12.23 -7.63
C VAL A 124 -14.39 -12.93 -6.28
N LEU A 125 -15.48 -13.59 -5.87
CA LEU A 125 -15.53 -14.34 -4.61
C LEU A 125 -15.28 -15.82 -4.90
N VAL A 126 -14.19 -16.40 -4.36
CA VAL A 126 -13.80 -17.78 -4.62
C VAL A 126 -12.98 -18.37 -3.48
N GLY A 127 -13.23 -19.63 -3.15
CA GLY A 127 -12.56 -20.36 -2.08
C GLY A 127 -12.92 -19.83 -0.68
N GLU A 128 -12.47 -20.54 0.34
CA GLU A 128 -12.76 -20.20 1.72
C GLU A 128 -11.59 -19.48 2.40
N SER A 129 -10.38 -19.60 1.84
CA SER A 129 -9.13 -19.05 2.37
C SER A 129 -8.50 -18.00 1.44
N PHE A 130 -7.56 -17.23 2.02
CA PHE A 130 -6.70 -16.35 1.23
C PHE A 130 -5.89 -17.11 0.18
N SER A 131 -5.42 -18.32 0.52
CA SER A 131 -4.63 -19.14 -0.39
C SER A 131 -5.43 -19.57 -1.62
N ASP A 132 -6.71 -19.92 -1.44
CA ASP A 132 -7.60 -20.27 -2.56
C ASP A 132 -7.82 -19.06 -3.47
N ALA A 133 -8.12 -17.91 -2.88
CA ALA A 133 -8.29 -16.66 -3.64
C ALA A 133 -7.01 -16.26 -4.38
N ALA A 134 -5.84 -16.42 -3.76
CA ALA A 134 -4.56 -16.13 -4.38
C ALA A 134 -4.25 -17.06 -5.56
N ALA A 135 -4.49 -18.36 -5.39
CA ALA A 135 -4.30 -19.34 -6.47
C ALA A 135 -5.23 -19.04 -7.67
N HIS A 136 -6.47 -18.67 -7.37
CA HIS A 136 -7.43 -18.28 -8.44
C HIS A 136 -7.01 -16.98 -9.14
N ALA A 137 -6.51 -16.00 -8.40
CA ALA A 137 -6.02 -14.75 -8.98
C ALA A 137 -4.83 -14.98 -9.92
N VAL A 138 -3.90 -15.88 -9.57
CA VAL A 138 -2.78 -16.27 -10.45
C VAL A 138 -3.29 -16.96 -11.73
N LYS A 139 -4.29 -17.83 -11.62
CA LYS A 139 -4.92 -18.47 -12.79
C LYS A 139 -5.55 -17.42 -13.71
N MET A 140 -6.39 -16.52 -13.19
CA MET A 140 -7.01 -15.46 -13.98
C MET A 140 -5.97 -14.50 -14.59
N GLN A 141 -4.89 -14.20 -13.88
CA GLN A 141 -3.77 -13.41 -14.40
C GLN A 141 -3.24 -14.00 -15.71
N LEU A 142 -3.02 -15.31 -15.74
CA LEU A 142 -2.49 -16.01 -16.93
C LEU A 142 -3.51 -16.09 -18.04
N GLU A 143 -4.77 -16.39 -17.73
CA GLU A 143 -5.84 -16.55 -18.71
C GLU A 143 -6.25 -15.22 -19.38
N GLU A 144 -6.29 -14.13 -18.63
CA GLU A 144 -6.75 -12.83 -19.12
C GLU A 144 -5.58 -11.84 -19.39
N GLY A 145 -4.34 -12.23 -19.13
CA GLY A 145 -3.16 -11.37 -19.32
C GLY A 145 -3.13 -10.15 -18.40
N LEU A 146 -3.79 -10.23 -17.23
CA LEU A 146 -3.85 -9.14 -16.25
C LEU A 146 -2.50 -8.93 -15.56
N THR A 147 -2.22 -7.70 -15.13
CA THR A 147 -1.01 -7.42 -14.34
C THR A 147 -1.29 -7.62 -12.86
N PHE A 148 -0.54 -8.50 -12.21
CA PHE A 148 -0.68 -8.74 -10.77
C PHE A 148 -0.10 -7.58 -9.95
N VAL A 149 -0.89 -7.01 -9.04
CA VAL A 149 -0.44 -5.99 -8.10
C VAL A 149 -0.19 -6.64 -6.75
N HIS A 150 1.08 -6.94 -6.46
CA HIS A 150 1.48 -7.65 -5.25
C HIS A 150 1.24 -6.78 -4.00
N PRO A 151 0.75 -7.34 -2.87
CA PRO A 151 0.41 -6.55 -1.67
C PRO A 151 1.61 -6.02 -0.89
N PHE A 152 2.85 -6.49 -1.15
CA PHE A 152 4.05 -6.10 -0.43
C PHE A 152 5.37 -6.39 -1.16
N ASP A 153 5.49 -7.47 -1.94
CA ASP A 153 6.76 -7.90 -2.57
C ASP A 153 6.82 -7.44 -4.04
N ASP A 154 6.96 -6.15 -4.23
CA ASP A 154 7.18 -5.51 -5.52
C ASP A 154 7.95 -4.20 -5.30
N PRO A 155 9.03 -3.93 -6.05
CA PRO A 155 9.87 -2.74 -5.84
C PRO A 155 9.13 -1.41 -5.90
N TYR A 156 8.12 -1.28 -6.76
CA TYR A 156 7.30 -0.06 -6.84
C TYR A 156 6.30 0.04 -5.69
N VAL A 157 5.76 -1.09 -5.24
CA VAL A 157 4.89 -1.12 -4.06
C VAL A 157 5.69 -0.73 -2.82
N ILE A 158 6.87 -1.32 -2.61
CA ILE A 158 7.77 -1.00 -1.50
C ILE A 158 8.15 0.49 -1.53
N ALA A 159 8.55 1.00 -2.69
CA ALA A 159 8.92 2.41 -2.85
C ALA A 159 7.74 3.36 -2.53
N GLY A 160 6.52 3.01 -2.93
CA GLY A 160 5.34 3.77 -2.57
C GLY A 160 5.11 3.83 -1.06
N GLN A 161 5.28 2.71 -0.34
CA GLN A 161 5.20 2.66 1.11
C GLN A 161 6.34 3.45 1.78
N GLY A 162 7.54 3.41 1.21
CA GLY A 162 8.72 4.13 1.70
C GLY A 162 8.55 5.65 1.76
N THR A 163 7.60 6.23 1.02
CA THR A 163 7.26 7.66 1.13
C THR A 163 6.81 8.06 2.54
N ILE A 164 6.27 7.11 3.32
CA ILE A 164 5.91 7.34 4.73
C ILE A 164 7.16 7.67 5.55
N GLY A 165 8.25 6.94 5.36
CA GLY A 165 9.53 7.23 6.02
C GLY A 165 10.04 8.63 5.66
N MET A 166 9.94 9.03 4.40
CA MET A 166 10.33 10.38 3.96
C MET A 166 9.46 11.48 4.61
N GLU A 167 8.16 11.24 4.73
CA GLU A 167 7.26 12.16 5.44
C GLU A 167 7.64 12.28 6.92
N ILE A 168 7.91 11.16 7.60
CA ILE A 168 8.33 11.15 9.00
C ILE A 168 9.62 11.94 9.18
N LEU A 169 10.64 11.74 8.33
CA LEU A 169 11.91 12.45 8.39
C LEU A 169 11.75 13.96 8.20
N ARG A 170 10.80 14.40 7.38
CA ARG A 170 10.51 15.83 7.18
C ARG A 170 9.68 16.43 8.31
N GLN A 171 8.75 15.67 8.88
CA GLN A 171 7.83 16.14 9.91
C GLN A 171 8.41 16.11 11.31
N TYR A 172 9.35 15.18 11.57
CA TYR A 172 10.03 15.09 12.84
C TYR A 172 11.18 16.10 12.88
N GLN A 173 10.91 17.27 13.45
CA GLN A 173 11.85 18.39 13.55
C GLN A 173 11.98 18.81 15.02
N PRO A 174 12.65 18.01 15.88
CA PRO A 174 12.87 18.41 17.27
C PRO A 174 13.86 19.57 17.36
N SER A 175 13.61 20.50 18.28
CA SER A 175 14.43 21.71 18.45
C SER A 175 15.87 21.43 18.87
N ASP A 176 16.12 20.28 19.48
CA ASP A 176 17.42 19.83 19.97
C ASP A 176 18.19 18.94 18.97
N GLY A 177 17.64 18.72 17.79
CA GLY A 177 18.24 17.89 16.74
C GLY A 177 18.28 16.39 17.05
N THR A 178 17.58 15.94 18.09
CA THR A 178 17.52 14.51 18.44
C THR A 178 16.86 13.68 17.32
N ARG A 179 17.11 12.38 17.32
CA ARG A 179 16.44 11.42 16.44
C ARG A 179 15.39 10.65 17.23
N PRO A 180 14.39 10.06 16.58
CA PRO A 180 13.52 9.11 17.25
C PRO A 180 14.35 7.94 17.79
N ASP A 181 14.12 7.53 19.04
CA ASP A 181 14.79 6.38 19.65
C ASP A 181 14.36 5.07 18.98
N ALA A 182 13.11 5.00 18.52
CA ALA A 182 12.56 3.84 17.84
C ALA A 182 11.42 4.22 16.88
N ILE A 183 11.27 3.43 15.82
CA ILE A 183 10.12 3.49 14.92
C ILE A 183 9.47 2.10 14.93
N PHE A 184 8.22 2.02 15.36
CA PHE A 184 7.44 0.79 15.36
C PHE A 184 6.65 0.69 14.06
N VAL A 185 6.88 -0.39 13.31
CA VAL A 185 6.24 -0.66 12.03
C VAL A 185 5.50 -1.99 12.13
N GLN A 186 4.22 -2.01 11.74
CA GLN A 186 3.47 -3.27 11.67
C GLN A 186 3.99 -4.13 10.52
N ILE A 187 4.22 -5.40 10.79
CA ILE A 187 4.72 -6.36 9.80
C ILE A 187 3.63 -7.39 9.50
N GLY A 188 3.22 -7.42 8.20
CA GLY A 188 2.53 -8.54 7.60
C GLY A 188 3.49 -9.23 6.63
N GLY A 189 3.47 -8.85 5.36
CA GLY A 189 4.43 -9.30 4.35
C GLY A 189 5.73 -8.47 4.25
N GLY A 190 5.95 -7.49 5.13
CA GLY A 190 7.20 -6.72 5.20
C GLY A 190 7.32 -5.48 4.28
N GLY A 191 6.38 -5.24 3.38
CA GLY A 191 6.51 -4.18 2.37
C GLY A 191 6.47 -2.73 2.88
N LEU A 192 6.33 -2.50 4.19
CA LEU A 192 6.45 -1.18 4.84
C LEU A 192 7.74 -1.09 5.69
N ALA A 193 8.25 -2.22 6.16
CA ALA A 193 9.43 -2.31 7.02
C ALA A 193 10.75 -2.19 6.25
#